data_fcf4bf7e3baf2078df5be49dbf39d34e
#
_entry.id   fcf4bf7e3baf2078df5be49dbf39d34e
#
_cell.length_a   1.000
_cell.length_b   1.000
_cell.length_c   1.000
_cell.angle_alpha   90.00
_cell.angle_beta   90.00
_cell.angle_gamma   90.00
#
_symmetry.space_group_name_H-M   'P 1'
#
loop_
_entity.id
_entity.type
_entity.pdbx_description
1 polymer ?
#
loop_
_entity_poly.entity_id
_entity_poly.type
_entity_poly.pdbx_seq_one_letter_code
_entity_poly.pdbx_strand_id
1 'polypeptide(L)'
;ATKLAIGYTLDEIENDITKSTPASFEPALDYVVVKVPRFAFEKFPEADTRLTTTMKSVGEAMAIGRSFPEALQKALRSLEKVGASFKWRTENLAELLEKIGIPTEFRLQQVQSALFNGASVDEVYKITRIDPWFLEQIRLINDQASLIANSGELTKELLKSAKMMGFSDAQIAELRKTNEAEVRQIRSNLNLHPVYKTVDTCAGEFAALTPYYYSA
;
A
#
# COMPACT_ATOMS: atom_id res chain seq x y z
N ALA A 1 13.32 5.44 -24.60
CA ALA A 1 14.39 6.34 -24.19
C ALA A 1 15.31 6.72 -25.35
N THR A 2 15.89 5.77 -26.12
CA THR A 2 16.87 6.04 -27.22
C THR A 2 16.30 6.95 -28.31
N LYS A 3 15.10 6.69 -28.80
CA LYS A 3 14.45 7.52 -29.82
C LYS A 3 14.27 8.97 -29.36
N LEU A 4 13.86 9.20 -28.11
CA LEU A 4 13.75 10.55 -27.51
C LEU A 4 15.12 11.25 -27.47
N ALA A 5 16.19 10.52 -27.11
CA ALA A 5 17.53 11.07 -27.02
C ALA A 5 18.09 11.54 -28.38
N ILE A 6 17.62 10.99 -29.49
CA ILE A 6 18.02 11.38 -30.86
C ILE A 6 17.01 12.33 -31.52
N GLY A 7 16.02 12.84 -30.78
CA GLY A 7 15.17 13.95 -31.20
C GLY A 7 13.73 13.60 -31.62
N TYR A 8 13.30 12.33 -31.51
CA TYR A 8 11.89 11.98 -31.70
C TYR A 8 11.03 12.54 -30.57
N THR A 9 9.82 12.97 -30.87
CA THR A 9 8.79 13.34 -29.93
C THR A 9 7.96 12.11 -29.49
N LEU A 10 7.20 12.23 -28.41
CA LEU A 10 6.31 11.14 -27.95
C LEU A 10 5.20 10.83 -28.96
N ASP A 11 4.77 11.83 -29.75
CA ASP A 11 3.73 11.66 -30.79
C ASP A 11 4.24 10.88 -32.00
N GLU A 12 5.55 10.93 -32.25
CA GLU A 12 6.20 10.22 -33.36
C GLU A 12 6.59 8.77 -32.97
N ILE A 13 6.49 8.42 -31.70
CA ILE A 13 6.86 7.09 -31.19
C ILE A 13 5.58 6.28 -30.97
N GLU A 14 5.53 5.08 -31.53
CA GLU A 14 4.45 4.12 -31.30
C GLU A 14 4.45 3.63 -29.84
N ASN A 15 3.26 3.47 -29.25
CA ASN A 15 3.09 2.87 -27.93
C ASN A 15 3.27 1.35 -28.04
N ASP A 16 4.25 0.81 -27.31
CA ASP A 16 4.60 -0.61 -27.36
C ASP A 16 3.51 -1.56 -26.81
N ILE A 17 2.58 -1.04 -26.02
CA ILE A 17 1.49 -1.83 -25.40
C ILE A 17 0.29 -1.91 -26.31
N THR A 18 -0.18 -0.77 -26.82
CA THR A 18 -1.38 -0.71 -27.66
C THR A 18 -1.10 -1.02 -29.12
N LYS A 19 0.10 -0.75 -29.61
CA LYS A 19 0.52 -0.86 -31.03
C LYS A 19 -0.34 -0.03 -32.01
N SER A 20 -1.27 0.77 -31.50
CA SER A 20 -2.23 1.55 -32.30
C SER A 20 -2.33 3.01 -31.87
N THR A 21 -1.65 3.39 -30.79
CA THR A 21 -1.62 4.78 -30.28
C THR A 21 -0.19 5.31 -30.22
N PRO A 22 0.01 6.64 -30.21
CA PRO A 22 1.33 7.22 -29.95
C PRO A 22 1.76 7.00 -28.49
N ALA A 23 3.06 7.12 -28.23
CA ALA A 23 3.60 7.01 -26.85
C ALA A 23 3.15 8.16 -25.94
N SER A 24 2.59 9.25 -26.48
CA SER A 24 1.96 10.34 -25.73
C SER A 24 0.56 10.01 -25.20
N PHE A 25 -0.02 8.88 -25.59
CA PHE A 25 -1.33 8.46 -25.10
C PHE A 25 -1.34 8.24 -23.61
N GLU A 26 -2.24 8.92 -22.89
CA GLU A 26 -2.47 8.77 -21.45
C GLU A 26 -3.71 7.91 -21.22
N PRO A 27 -3.54 6.63 -20.83
CA PRO A 27 -4.68 5.76 -20.57
C PRO A 27 -5.38 6.11 -19.25
N ALA A 28 -6.69 5.89 -19.18
CA ALA A 28 -7.39 5.80 -17.92
C ALA A 28 -7.05 4.46 -17.24
N LEU A 29 -6.55 4.49 -16.00
CA LEU A 29 -6.19 3.30 -15.26
C LEU A 29 -7.27 2.97 -14.22
N ASP A 30 -7.61 1.69 -14.10
CA ASP A 30 -8.60 1.19 -13.13
C ASP A 30 -7.95 0.46 -11.94
N TYR A 31 -6.64 0.58 -11.78
CA TYR A 31 -5.85 -0.02 -10.70
C TYR A 31 -4.82 0.97 -10.14
N VAL A 32 -4.33 0.66 -8.94
CA VAL A 32 -3.28 1.41 -8.25
C VAL A 32 -2.08 0.51 -8.03
N VAL A 33 -0.88 1.04 -8.31
CA VAL A 33 0.39 0.37 -8.02
C VAL A 33 1.09 1.08 -6.88
N VAL A 34 1.47 0.33 -5.84
CA VAL A 34 2.29 0.84 -4.74
C VAL A 34 3.61 0.07 -4.72
N LYS A 35 4.71 0.81 -4.70
CA LYS A 35 6.06 0.29 -4.49
C LYS A 35 6.57 0.71 -3.13
N VAL A 36 7.07 -0.23 -2.35
CA VAL A 36 7.67 0.02 -1.03
C VAL A 36 9.13 -0.43 -1.07
N PRO A 37 10.08 0.47 -0.77
CA PRO A 37 11.49 0.11 -0.78
C PRO A 37 11.83 -0.83 0.37
N ARG A 38 12.77 -1.75 0.13
CA ARG A 38 13.40 -2.55 1.17
C ARG A 38 14.75 -1.95 1.52
N PHE A 39 14.95 -1.69 2.81
CA PHE A 39 16.23 -1.28 3.38
C PHE A 39 16.86 -2.46 4.13
N ALA A 40 18.19 -2.53 4.15
CA ALA A 40 18.96 -3.57 4.81
C ALA A 40 19.95 -2.97 5.84
N PHE A 41 19.52 -1.92 6.56
CA PHE A 41 20.35 -1.27 7.57
C PHE A 41 20.81 -2.23 8.67
N GLU A 42 20.05 -3.30 8.92
CA GLU A 42 20.43 -4.37 9.83
C GLU A 42 21.73 -5.08 9.44
N LYS A 43 22.12 -5.02 8.15
CA LYS A 43 23.36 -5.59 7.63
C LYS A 43 24.53 -4.59 7.61
N PHE A 44 24.21 -3.30 7.76
CA PHE A 44 25.17 -2.21 7.69
C PHE A 44 24.97 -1.26 8.89
N PRO A 45 25.36 -1.69 10.11
CA PRO A 45 25.07 -0.94 11.34
C PRO A 45 25.72 0.44 11.41
N GLU A 46 26.79 0.68 10.64
CA GLU A 46 27.48 1.98 10.55
C GLU A 46 26.84 2.93 9.53
N ALA A 47 25.84 2.48 8.75
CA ALA A 47 25.20 3.31 7.75
C ALA A 47 24.25 4.33 8.41
N ASP A 48 24.28 5.56 7.91
CA ASP A 48 23.26 6.56 8.26
C ASP A 48 21.86 6.09 7.81
N THR A 49 20.98 5.84 8.77
CA THR A 49 19.61 5.33 8.55
C THR A 49 18.63 6.42 8.13
N ARG A 50 19.03 7.70 8.18
CA ARG A 50 18.18 8.80 7.73
C ARG A 50 18.01 8.77 6.22
N LEU A 51 16.77 8.75 5.77
CA LEU A 51 16.45 8.77 4.33
C LEU A 51 16.64 10.19 3.77
N THR A 52 17.33 10.26 2.65
CA THR A 52 17.64 11.49 1.93
C THR A 52 17.40 11.28 0.44
N THR A 53 17.89 12.17 -0.42
CA THR A 53 17.87 12.01 -1.89
C THR A 53 18.85 10.94 -2.39
N THR A 54 19.76 10.45 -1.55
CA THR A 54 20.66 9.35 -1.88
C THR A 54 19.91 8.01 -1.77
N MET A 55 20.04 7.17 -2.78
CA MET A 55 19.43 5.85 -2.78
C MET A 55 20.08 4.93 -1.73
N LYS A 56 19.29 4.45 -0.78
CA LYS A 56 19.72 3.55 0.31
C LYS A 56 18.97 2.20 0.30
N SER A 57 17.99 2.05 -0.59
CA SER A 57 17.25 0.80 -0.74
C SER A 57 18.07 -0.26 -1.46
N VAL A 58 17.87 -1.53 -1.10
CA VAL A 58 18.52 -2.71 -1.71
C VAL A 58 17.56 -3.49 -2.61
N GLY A 59 16.31 -3.10 -2.66
CA GLY A 59 15.24 -3.71 -3.43
C GLY A 59 13.91 -3.05 -3.13
N GLU A 60 12.84 -3.62 -3.66
CA GLU A 60 11.48 -3.12 -3.47
C GLU A 60 10.45 -4.24 -3.53
N ALA A 61 9.32 -4.06 -2.86
CA ALA A 61 8.11 -4.82 -3.09
C ALA A 61 7.11 -3.97 -3.88
N MET A 62 6.41 -4.59 -4.82
CA MET A 62 5.36 -3.95 -5.61
C MET A 62 4.05 -4.69 -5.42
N ALA A 63 2.96 -3.96 -5.26
CA ALA A 63 1.63 -4.54 -5.25
C ALA A 63 0.65 -3.72 -6.09
N ILE A 64 -0.33 -4.41 -6.64
CA ILE A 64 -1.42 -3.84 -7.44
C ILE A 64 -2.73 -4.08 -6.68
N GLY A 65 -3.57 -3.07 -6.63
CA GLY A 65 -4.90 -3.12 -6.01
C GLY A 65 -5.89 -2.23 -6.74
N ARG A 66 -7.15 -2.27 -6.33
CA ARG A 66 -8.23 -1.38 -6.83
C ARG A 66 -8.24 -0.03 -6.13
N SER A 67 -7.59 0.06 -4.97
CA SER A 67 -7.47 1.28 -4.18
C SER A 67 -6.07 1.39 -3.58
N PHE A 68 -5.71 2.62 -3.18
CA PHE A 68 -4.42 2.85 -2.51
C PHE A 68 -4.29 2.07 -1.18
N PRO A 69 -5.29 2.05 -0.27
CA PRO A 69 -5.22 1.24 0.95
C PRO A 69 -4.93 -0.24 0.68
N GLU A 70 -5.62 -0.83 -0.30
CA GLU A 70 -5.40 -2.21 -0.71
C GLU A 70 -3.97 -2.45 -1.18
N ALA A 71 -3.52 -1.65 -2.15
CA ALA A 71 -2.20 -1.79 -2.74
C ALA A 71 -1.08 -1.55 -1.71
N LEU A 72 -1.25 -0.54 -0.82
CA LEU A 72 -0.29 -0.25 0.24
C LEU A 72 -0.14 -1.41 1.21
N GLN A 73 -1.22 -1.94 1.77
CA GLN A 73 -1.16 -3.05 2.73
C GLN A 73 -0.60 -4.33 2.09
N LYS A 74 -0.93 -4.61 0.83
CA LYS A 74 -0.33 -5.71 0.07
C LYS A 74 1.18 -5.54 -0.12
N ALA A 75 1.63 -4.34 -0.52
CA ALA A 75 3.06 -4.06 -0.72
C ALA A 75 3.86 -4.20 0.58
N LEU A 76 3.33 -3.67 1.70
CA LEU A 76 3.96 -3.80 3.02
C LEU A 76 4.10 -5.26 3.44
N ARG A 77 3.06 -6.07 3.23
CA ARG A 77 3.10 -7.51 3.53
C ARG A 77 4.09 -8.26 2.65
N SER A 78 4.21 -7.88 1.38
CA SER A 78 5.11 -8.53 0.42
C SER A 78 6.60 -8.28 0.71
N LEU A 79 6.94 -7.34 1.59
CA LEU A 79 8.31 -7.18 2.07
C LEU A 79 8.80 -8.37 2.91
N GLU A 80 7.88 -9.15 3.49
CA GLU A 80 8.16 -10.31 4.36
C GLU A 80 9.18 -10.00 5.49
N LYS A 81 9.19 -8.74 5.95
CA LYS A 81 10.05 -8.24 7.00
C LYS A 81 9.22 -8.04 8.28
N VAL A 82 9.76 -8.45 9.42
CA VAL A 82 9.15 -8.19 10.74
C VAL A 82 8.97 -6.69 10.93
N GLY A 83 7.76 -6.27 11.31
CA GLY A 83 7.42 -4.86 11.52
C GLY A 83 7.08 -4.07 10.25
N ALA A 84 7.12 -4.66 9.06
CA ALA A 84 6.76 -3.97 7.82
C ALA A 84 5.25 -3.66 7.73
N SER A 85 4.39 -4.57 8.18
CA SER A 85 2.94 -4.37 8.17
C SER A 85 2.49 -3.44 9.30
N PHE A 86 1.39 -2.74 9.08
CA PHE A 86 0.77 -1.90 10.09
C PHE A 86 0.33 -2.70 11.32
N LYS A 87 0.41 -2.04 12.49
CA LYS A 87 0.02 -2.57 13.79
C LYS A 87 -0.82 -1.52 14.53
N TRP A 88 -1.83 -1.97 15.24
CA TRP A 88 -2.76 -1.10 15.96
C TRP A 88 -2.56 -1.29 17.48
N ARG A 89 -1.59 -0.55 18.01
CA ARG A 89 -1.21 -0.58 19.43
C ARG A 89 -1.32 0.80 20.02
N THR A 90 -1.67 0.87 21.29
CA THR A 90 -1.61 2.13 22.03
C THR A 90 -0.15 2.47 22.31
N GLU A 91 0.25 3.64 21.85
CA GLU A 91 1.61 4.16 22.02
C GLU A 91 1.56 5.64 22.48
N ASN A 92 2.67 6.15 22.98
CA ASN A 92 2.77 7.55 23.38
C ASN A 92 2.76 8.47 22.15
N LEU A 93 1.72 9.29 22.03
CA LEU A 93 1.56 10.18 20.88
C LEU A 93 2.68 11.20 20.75
N ALA A 94 3.14 11.79 21.88
CA ALA A 94 4.21 12.81 21.83
C ALA A 94 5.52 12.24 21.29
N GLU A 95 5.89 11.02 21.68
CA GLU A 95 7.06 10.33 21.15
C GLU A 95 6.90 9.97 19.66
N LEU A 96 5.71 9.57 19.24
CA LEU A 96 5.42 9.27 17.83
C LEU A 96 5.56 10.53 16.97
N LEU A 97 5.01 11.66 17.42
CA LEU A 97 5.14 12.96 16.70
C LEU A 97 6.58 13.41 16.55
N GLU A 98 7.43 13.17 17.56
CA GLU A 98 8.86 13.43 17.46
C GLU A 98 9.54 12.51 16.42
N LYS A 99 9.27 11.20 16.49
CA LYS A 99 9.85 10.19 15.60
C LYS A 99 9.51 10.41 14.13
N ILE A 100 8.26 10.77 13.79
CA ILE A 100 7.85 10.98 12.39
C ILE A 100 8.51 12.19 11.75
N GLY A 101 9.09 13.10 12.53
CA GLY A 101 9.87 14.21 12.04
C GLY A 101 11.16 13.80 11.33
N ILE A 102 11.69 12.61 11.63
CA ILE A 102 12.92 12.09 11.05
C ILE A 102 12.56 11.01 10.00
N PRO A 103 12.94 11.20 8.72
CA PRO A 103 12.65 10.21 7.68
C PRO A 103 13.55 8.98 7.83
N THR A 104 12.99 7.90 8.36
CA THR A 104 13.64 6.58 8.52
C THR A 104 12.86 5.51 7.78
N GLU A 105 13.39 4.30 7.71
CA GLU A 105 12.70 3.15 7.10
C GLU A 105 11.36 2.80 7.80
N PHE A 106 11.18 3.22 9.05
CA PHE A 106 9.97 2.96 9.85
C PHE A 106 8.97 4.11 9.85
N ARG A 107 9.27 5.21 9.16
CA ARG A 107 8.46 6.43 9.19
C ARG A 107 7.00 6.18 8.83
N LEU A 108 6.74 5.32 7.84
CA LEU A 108 5.39 5.01 7.39
C LEU A 108 4.56 4.33 8.49
N GLN A 109 5.15 3.36 9.20
CA GLN A 109 4.50 2.68 10.32
C GLN A 109 4.29 3.62 11.50
N GLN A 110 5.25 4.50 11.77
CA GLN A 110 5.14 5.53 12.81
C GLN A 110 4.05 6.56 12.50
N VAL A 111 3.90 6.96 11.23
CA VAL A 111 2.80 7.83 10.76
C VAL A 111 1.45 7.15 10.98
N GLN A 112 1.32 5.87 10.58
CA GLN A 112 0.11 5.11 10.81
C GLN A 112 -0.22 5.02 12.31
N SER A 113 0.79 4.74 13.15
CA SER A 113 0.62 4.66 14.61
C SER A 113 0.24 6.02 15.20
N ALA A 114 0.85 7.13 14.77
CA ALA A 114 0.50 8.48 15.24
C ALA A 114 -0.97 8.81 14.94
N LEU A 115 -1.43 8.56 13.71
CA LEU A 115 -2.83 8.77 13.32
C LEU A 115 -3.78 7.86 14.11
N PHE A 116 -3.39 6.61 14.38
CA PHE A 116 -4.20 5.68 15.20
C PHE A 116 -4.30 6.12 16.67
N ASN A 117 -3.25 6.73 17.21
CA ASN A 117 -3.18 7.20 18.59
C ASN A 117 -3.68 8.65 18.77
N GLY A 118 -4.35 9.22 17.76
CA GLY A 118 -5.12 10.45 17.88
C GLY A 118 -4.49 11.69 17.27
N ALA A 119 -3.35 11.59 16.55
CA ALA A 119 -2.84 12.70 15.78
C ALA A 119 -3.83 13.07 14.67
N SER A 120 -4.03 14.36 14.43
CA SER A 120 -4.76 14.83 13.28
C SER A 120 -3.90 14.77 12.00
N VAL A 121 -4.56 14.68 10.85
CA VAL A 121 -3.88 14.74 9.54
C VAL A 121 -3.07 16.01 9.40
N ASP A 122 -3.58 17.15 9.87
CA ASP A 122 -2.90 18.43 9.81
C ASP A 122 -1.62 18.46 10.66
N GLU A 123 -1.64 17.89 11.87
CA GLU A 123 -0.45 17.77 12.73
C GLU A 123 0.63 16.92 12.05
N VAL A 124 0.26 15.76 11.54
CA VAL A 124 1.18 14.87 10.83
C VAL A 124 1.72 15.52 9.56
N TYR A 125 0.89 16.23 8.80
CA TYR A 125 1.32 16.99 7.61
C TYR A 125 2.33 18.08 7.94
N LYS A 126 2.08 18.88 8.99
CA LYS A 126 2.99 19.94 9.41
C LYS A 126 4.40 19.43 9.72
N ILE A 127 4.48 18.23 10.30
CA ILE A 127 5.76 17.61 10.69
C ILE A 127 6.42 16.91 9.49
N THR A 128 5.63 16.11 8.73
CA THR A 128 6.17 15.16 7.75
C THR A 128 6.24 15.72 6.35
N ARG A 129 5.38 16.67 6.00
CA ARG A 129 5.13 17.17 4.65
C ARG A 129 4.63 16.08 3.67
N ILE A 130 4.13 14.95 4.19
CA ILE A 130 3.43 13.96 3.37
C ILE A 130 2.07 14.55 2.99
N ASP A 131 1.73 14.47 1.71
CA ASP A 131 0.47 15.02 1.20
C ASP A 131 -0.73 14.51 2.02
N PRO A 132 -1.65 15.39 2.44
CA PRO A 132 -2.81 15.04 3.26
C PRO A 132 -3.66 13.91 2.67
N TRP A 133 -3.73 13.80 1.35
CA TRP A 133 -4.48 12.72 0.72
C TRP A 133 -3.95 11.33 1.12
N PHE A 134 -2.63 11.13 1.16
CA PHE A 134 -2.05 9.86 1.60
C PHE A 134 -2.28 9.62 3.09
N LEU A 135 -2.21 10.67 3.91
CA LEU A 135 -2.47 10.59 5.34
C LEU A 135 -3.94 10.18 5.61
N GLU A 136 -4.88 10.74 4.85
CA GLU A 136 -6.30 10.34 4.91
C GLU A 136 -6.51 8.89 4.50
N GLN A 137 -5.81 8.38 3.48
CA GLN A 137 -5.88 6.97 3.11
C GLN A 137 -5.39 6.04 4.24
N ILE A 138 -4.33 6.44 4.96
CA ILE A 138 -3.84 5.70 6.13
C ILE A 138 -4.85 5.80 7.29
N ARG A 139 -5.50 6.95 7.50
CA ARG A 139 -6.56 7.12 8.48
C ARG A 139 -7.73 6.18 8.21
N LEU A 140 -8.18 6.06 6.95
CA LEU A 140 -9.23 5.11 6.56
C LEU A 140 -8.87 3.66 6.90
N ILE A 141 -7.59 3.27 6.75
CA ILE A 141 -7.13 1.95 7.19
C ILE A 141 -7.27 1.80 8.70
N ASN A 142 -6.93 2.83 9.48
CA ASN A 142 -7.08 2.82 10.95
C ASN A 142 -8.55 2.75 11.38
N ASP A 143 -9.43 3.49 10.70
CA ASP A 143 -10.87 3.45 10.95
C ASP A 143 -11.45 2.05 10.71
N GLN A 144 -11.06 1.41 9.60
CA GLN A 144 -11.46 0.03 9.30
C GLN A 144 -10.91 -0.96 10.34
N ALA A 145 -9.68 -0.78 10.80
CA ALA A 145 -9.11 -1.61 11.87
C ALA A 145 -9.91 -1.48 13.17
N SER A 146 -10.31 -0.26 13.52
CA SER A 146 -11.15 0.01 14.69
C SER A 146 -12.53 -0.63 14.57
N LEU A 147 -13.15 -0.59 13.37
CA LEU A 147 -14.40 -1.30 13.11
C LEU A 147 -14.24 -2.82 13.28
N ILE A 148 -13.17 -3.42 12.74
CA ILE A 148 -12.88 -4.84 12.90
C ILE A 148 -12.72 -5.20 14.37
N ALA A 149 -11.96 -4.40 15.13
CA ALA A 149 -11.66 -4.68 16.55
C ALA A 149 -12.90 -4.61 17.43
N ASN A 150 -13.82 -3.65 17.17
CA ASN A 150 -14.95 -3.33 18.04
C ASN A 150 -16.29 -3.95 17.60
N SER A 151 -16.34 -4.59 16.42
CA SER A 151 -17.57 -5.26 15.97
C SER A 151 -17.88 -6.51 16.81
N GLY A 152 -19.15 -6.85 16.97
CA GLY A 152 -19.61 -8.09 17.65
C GLY A 152 -19.21 -9.32 16.83
N GLU A 153 -19.61 -9.39 15.58
CA GLU A 153 -19.34 -10.49 14.67
C GLU A 153 -18.56 -10.05 13.44
N LEU A 154 -17.83 -10.97 12.84
CA LEU A 154 -17.22 -10.79 11.51
C LEU A 154 -18.24 -11.12 10.43
N THR A 155 -19.15 -10.16 10.16
CA THR A 155 -20.13 -10.33 9.10
C THR A 155 -19.48 -10.40 7.72
N LYS A 156 -20.22 -10.87 6.74
CA LYS A 156 -19.75 -10.94 5.35
C LYS A 156 -19.36 -9.57 4.81
N GLU A 157 -20.16 -8.55 5.10
CA GLU A 157 -19.95 -7.16 4.68
C GLU A 157 -18.66 -6.60 5.30
N LEU A 158 -18.48 -6.77 6.61
CA LEU A 158 -17.30 -6.31 7.32
C LEU A 158 -16.02 -7.01 6.81
N LEU A 159 -16.05 -8.33 6.64
CA LEU A 159 -14.93 -9.07 6.09
C LEU A 159 -14.62 -8.67 4.65
N LYS A 160 -15.64 -8.50 3.80
CA LYS A 160 -15.47 -8.04 2.43
C LYS A 160 -14.82 -6.66 2.39
N SER A 161 -15.33 -5.70 3.17
CA SER A 161 -14.75 -4.36 3.30
C SER A 161 -13.30 -4.41 3.74
N ALA A 162 -12.98 -5.18 4.78
CA ALA A 162 -11.62 -5.36 5.27
C ALA A 162 -10.68 -5.94 4.18
N LYS A 163 -11.14 -6.97 3.45
CA LYS A 163 -10.35 -7.57 2.37
C LYS A 163 -10.13 -6.61 1.21
N MET A 164 -11.13 -5.82 0.83
CA MET A 164 -11.02 -4.78 -0.20
C MET A 164 -10.06 -3.65 0.20
N MET A 165 -9.82 -3.44 1.49
CA MET A 165 -8.81 -2.52 2.00
C MET A 165 -7.44 -3.18 2.22
N GLY A 166 -7.28 -4.46 1.87
CA GLY A 166 -6.00 -5.17 1.90
C GLY A 166 -5.64 -5.83 3.23
N PHE A 167 -6.55 -5.92 4.20
CA PHE A 167 -6.29 -6.62 5.46
C PHE A 167 -6.06 -8.12 5.22
N SER A 168 -4.97 -8.65 5.78
CA SER A 168 -4.72 -10.09 5.81
C SER A 168 -5.56 -10.78 6.89
N ASP A 169 -5.76 -12.10 6.74
CA ASP A 169 -6.44 -12.87 7.78
C ASP A 169 -5.68 -12.79 9.11
N ALA A 170 -4.34 -12.73 9.07
CA ALA A 170 -3.49 -12.54 10.25
C ALA A 170 -3.71 -11.18 10.94
N GLN A 171 -3.83 -10.08 10.19
CA GLN A 171 -4.13 -8.76 10.78
C GLN A 171 -5.53 -8.73 11.40
N ILE A 172 -6.53 -9.31 10.74
CA ILE A 172 -7.89 -9.42 11.27
C ILE A 172 -7.88 -10.26 12.57
N ALA A 173 -7.14 -11.38 12.57
CA ALA A 173 -6.99 -12.22 13.75
C ALA A 173 -6.37 -11.48 14.94
N GLU A 174 -5.30 -10.69 14.70
CA GLU A 174 -4.67 -9.87 15.72
C GLU A 174 -5.65 -8.85 16.32
N LEU A 175 -6.41 -8.14 15.48
CA LEU A 175 -7.42 -7.17 15.90
C LEU A 175 -8.56 -7.83 16.71
N ARG A 176 -8.94 -9.05 16.34
CA ARG A 176 -9.99 -9.84 17.00
C ARG A 176 -9.52 -10.67 18.18
N LYS A 177 -8.21 -10.68 18.47
CA LYS A 177 -7.57 -11.51 19.51
C LYS A 177 -7.87 -13.00 19.31
N THR A 178 -7.85 -13.47 18.09
CA THR A 178 -8.04 -14.86 17.66
C THR A 178 -6.87 -15.33 16.81
N ASN A 179 -7.00 -16.44 16.10
CA ASN A 179 -5.96 -16.96 15.22
C ASN A 179 -6.34 -16.86 13.72
N GLU A 180 -5.34 -16.86 12.85
CA GLU A 180 -5.53 -16.73 11.41
C GLU A 180 -6.39 -17.84 10.80
N ALA A 181 -6.27 -19.07 11.31
CA ALA A 181 -7.01 -20.22 10.80
C ALA A 181 -8.52 -20.05 11.01
N GLU A 182 -8.92 -19.51 12.16
CA GLU A 182 -10.32 -19.18 12.47
C GLU A 182 -10.88 -18.12 11.54
N VAL A 183 -10.18 -17.02 11.31
CA VAL A 183 -10.59 -15.99 10.36
C VAL A 183 -10.71 -16.55 8.95
N ARG A 184 -9.77 -17.39 8.53
CA ARG A 184 -9.81 -18.07 7.24
C ARG A 184 -11.04 -18.99 7.11
N GLN A 185 -11.37 -19.73 8.17
CA GLN A 185 -12.54 -20.58 8.20
C GLN A 185 -13.84 -19.78 8.09
N ILE A 186 -13.98 -18.70 8.86
CA ILE A 186 -15.15 -17.80 8.79
C ILE A 186 -15.29 -17.25 7.36
N ARG A 187 -14.20 -16.74 6.78
CA ARG A 187 -14.18 -16.20 5.42
C ARG A 187 -14.62 -17.26 4.38
N SER A 188 -14.12 -18.48 4.51
CA SER A 188 -14.48 -19.61 3.64
C SER A 188 -15.96 -19.96 3.75
N ASN A 189 -16.49 -20.04 4.96
CA ASN A 189 -17.90 -20.32 5.21
C ASN A 189 -18.83 -19.24 4.62
N LEU A 190 -18.36 -18.01 4.53
CA LEU A 190 -19.07 -16.89 3.93
C LEU A 190 -18.87 -16.79 2.40
N ASN A 191 -18.17 -17.75 1.78
CA ASN A 191 -17.83 -17.76 0.35
C ASN A 191 -17.11 -16.46 -0.10
N LEU A 192 -16.18 -15.95 0.72
CA LEU A 192 -15.35 -14.81 0.39
C LEU A 192 -13.98 -15.31 -0.09
N HIS A 193 -13.78 -15.27 -1.39
CA HIS A 193 -12.54 -15.69 -2.06
C HIS A 193 -11.98 -14.52 -2.87
N PRO A 194 -10.65 -14.43 -3.02
CA PRO A 194 -10.06 -13.44 -3.92
C PRO A 194 -10.46 -13.76 -5.36
N VAL A 195 -10.59 -12.72 -6.15
CA VAL A 195 -10.69 -12.82 -7.61
C VAL A 195 -9.40 -12.34 -8.24
N TYR A 196 -9.12 -12.77 -9.46
CA TYR A 196 -7.95 -12.31 -10.21
C TYR A 196 -8.40 -11.45 -11.39
N LYS A 197 -7.77 -10.30 -11.52
CA LYS A 197 -8.02 -9.35 -12.58
C LYS A 197 -6.79 -9.20 -13.45
N THR A 198 -6.98 -9.07 -14.76
CA THR A 198 -5.90 -8.72 -15.68
C THR A 198 -5.46 -7.28 -15.42
N VAL A 199 -4.16 -7.03 -15.50
CA VAL A 199 -3.63 -5.67 -15.52
C VAL A 199 -3.94 -5.07 -16.89
N ASP A 200 -4.99 -4.25 -16.96
CA ASP A 200 -5.39 -3.55 -18.16
C ASP A 200 -4.85 -2.11 -18.11
N THR A 201 -3.82 -1.84 -18.90
CA THR A 201 -3.16 -0.54 -18.95
C THR A 201 -3.96 0.53 -19.69
N CYS A 202 -5.09 0.16 -20.29
CA CYS A 202 -5.90 1.03 -21.13
C CYS A 202 -7.37 1.10 -20.68
N ALA A 203 -7.72 0.54 -19.53
CA ALA A 203 -9.08 0.49 -18.96
C ALA A 203 -10.17 0.02 -19.96
N GLY A 204 -9.81 -0.89 -20.88
CA GLY A 204 -10.70 -1.41 -21.90
C GLY A 204 -10.86 -0.55 -23.15
N GLU A 205 -10.19 0.62 -23.24
CA GLU A 205 -10.25 1.48 -24.44
C GLU A 205 -9.54 0.86 -25.64
N PHE A 206 -8.47 0.12 -25.39
CA PHE A 206 -7.69 -0.62 -26.39
C PHE A 206 -7.35 -2.02 -25.87
N ALA A 207 -7.20 -2.97 -26.77
CA ALA A 207 -6.74 -4.31 -26.39
C ALA A 207 -5.31 -4.26 -25.85
N ALA A 208 -5.16 -4.48 -24.54
CA ALA A 208 -3.86 -4.59 -23.89
C ALA A 208 -3.40 -6.06 -23.90
N LEU A 209 -2.24 -6.32 -24.49
CA LEU A 209 -1.63 -7.64 -24.52
C LEU A 209 -0.69 -7.82 -23.30
N THR A 210 -1.23 -7.70 -22.09
CA THR A 210 -0.45 -7.92 -20.87
C THR A 210 -0.78 -9.28 -20.25
N PRO A 211 0.24 -10.12 -19.92
CA PRO A 211 0.03 -11.42 -19.29
C PRO A 211 -0.05 -11.32 -17.75
N TYR A 212 -0.23 -10.13 -17.19
CA TYR A 212 -0.17 -9.90 -15.75
C TYR A 212 -1.54 -9.90 -15.11
N TYR A 213 -1.61 -10.52 -13.93
CA TYR A 213 -2.82 -10.59 -13.11
C TYR A 213 -2.52 -10.10 -11.70
N TYR A 214 -3.53 -9.55 -11.02
CA TYR A 214 -3.47 -9.22 -9.60
C TYR A 214 -4.72 -9.73 -8.88
N SER A 215 -4.56 -10.10 -7.61
CA SER A 215 -5.71 -10.47 -6.76
C SER A 215 -6.48 -9.22 -6.32
N ALA A 216 -7.81 -9.31 -6.22
CA ALA A 216 -8.69 -8.26 -5.71
C ALA A 216 -9.79 -8.86 -4.81
#